data_c77fe3e1600dcf9d12fadf5aaf5a1670
#
_entry.id   c77fe3e1600dcf9d12fadf5aaf5a1670
#
_cell.length_a   1.000
_cell.length_b   1.000
_cell.length_c   1.000
_cell.angle_alpha   90.00
_cell.angle_beta   90.00
_cell.angle_gamma   90.00
#
_symmetry.space_group_name_H-M   'P 1'
#
loop_
_entity.id
_entity.type
_entity.pdbx_description
1 polymer ?
#
loop_
_entity_poly.entity_id
_entity_poly.type
_entity_poly.pdbx_seq_one_letter_code
_entity_poly.pdbx_strand_id
1 'polypeptide(L)'
;MPNKKSVVNGIIFVVMCVAVVAFLVPIFFILLNSFKGKLYISDNPFALPTADTFSGLTNYINGIEKTGFFGAFGWSCFITVLSVLAILLCTSMAAYYITRVKSKISSSLYYLFVFSMIVPFQMVMFTMTKLANMFKLNNPLGMVLLYLGFGAGLSVFMFCGFVKSIPI
;
A
#
# COMPACT_ATOMS: atom_id res chain seq x y z
N MET A 1 33.04 32.79 -5.33
CA MET A 1 31.59 32.94 -5.44
C MET A 1 30.96 31.54 -5.41
N PRO A 2 29.97 31.25 -4.58
CA PRO A 2 29.33 29.94 -4.58
C PRO A 2 28.70 29.69 -5.95
N ASN A 3 28.92 28.51 -6.49
CA ASN A 3 28.39 28.08 -7.77
C ASN A 3 26.85 28.12 -7.72
N LYS A 4 26.17 28.74 -8.69
CA LYS A 4 24.70 28.84 -8.76
C LYS A 4 24.03 27.51 -8.51
N LYS A 5 24.58 26.38 -8.98
CA LYS A 5 24.09 25.03 -8.70
C LYS A 5 24.14 24.66 -7.22
N SER A 6 25.17 25.10 -6.47
CA SER A 6 25.29 24.82 -5.04
C SER A 6 24.25 25.58 -4.22
N VAL A 7 23.94 26.82 -4.59
CA VAL A 7 22.90 27.63 -3.94
C VAL A 7 21.52 27.03 -4.19
N VAL A 8 21.23 26.65 -5.44
CA VAL A 8 19.93 25.99 -5.78
C VAL A 8 19.76 24.68 -5.03
N ASN A 9 20.80 23.84 -4.98
CA ASN A 9 20.75 22.59 -4.22
C ASN A 9 20.53 22.82 -2.72
N GLY A 10 21.13 23.87 -2.15
CA GLY A 10 20.91 24.26 -0.76
C GLY A 10 19.45 24.67 -0.49
N ILE A 11 18.86 25.47 -1.38
CA ILE A 11 17.45 25.87 -1.27
C ILE A 11 16.53 24.64 -1.36
N ILE A 12 16.75 23.76 -2.34
CA ILE A 12 15.98 22.52 -2.50
C ILE A 12 16.08 21.67 -1.24
N PHE A 13 17.28 21.52 -0.67
CA PHE A 13 17.49 20.76 0.55
C PHE A 13 16.67 21.33 1.73
N VAL A 14 16.70 22.65 1.94
CA VAL A 14 15.93 23.31 2.99
C VAL A 14 14.42 23.10 2.78
N VAL A 15 13.92 23.28 1.55
CA VAL A 15 12.51 23.05 1.21
C VAL A 15 12.12 21.61 1.50
N MET A 16 12.96 20.64 1.13
CA MET A 16 12.72 19.23 1.42
C MET A 16 12.68 18.94 2.93
N CYS A 17 13.59 19.53 3.71
CA CYS A 17 13.57 19.39 5.17
C CYS A 17 12.29 19.95 5.79
N VAL A 18 11.85 21.13 5.35
CA VAL A 18 10.58 21.72 5.82
C VAL A 18 9.39 20.83 5.45
N ALA A 19 9.34 20.31 4.22
CA ALA A 19 8.31 19.38 3.79
C ALA A 19 8.29 18.10 4.64
N VAL A 20 9.44 17.50 4.91
CA VAL A 20 9.55 16.32 5.78
C VAL A 20 9.00 16.60 7.18
N VAL A 21 9.38 17.72 7.79
CA VAL A 21 8.85 18.12 9.10
C VAL A 21 7.34 18.28 9.04
N ALA A 22 6.81 18.98 8.03
CA ALA A 22 5.37 19.19 7.86
C ALA A 22 4.59 17.85 7.73
N PHE A 23 5.15 16.87 7.01
CA PHE A 23 4.54 15.54 6.88
C PHE A 23 4.65 14.70 8.16
N LEU A 24 5.68 14.91 8.99
CA LEU A 24 5.85 14.18 10.24
C LEU A 24 4.99 14.74 11.40
N VAL A 25 4.61 16.03 11.34
CA VAL A 25 3.78 16.67 12.38
C VAL A 25 2.50 15.90 12.69
N PRO A 26 1.63 15.52 11.75
CA PRO A 26 0.42 14.76 12.07
C PRO A 26 0.72 13.39 12.68
N ILE A 27 1.77 12.71 12.24
CA ILE A 27 2.20 11.42 12.82
C ILE A 27 2.66 11.61 14.26
N PHE A 28 3.43 12.67 14.52
CA PHE A 28 3.87 13.03 15.87
C PHE A 28 2.67 13.25 16.80
N PHE A 29 1.64 14.00 16.38
CA PHE A 29 0.45 14.23 17.21
C PHE A 29 -0.39 12.96 17.40
N ILE A 30 -0.46 12.06 16.44
CA ILE A 30 -1.11 10.75 16.61
C ILE A 30 -0.39 9.96 17.72
N LEU A 31 0.94 9.86 17.64
CA LEU A 31 1.75 9.17 18.65
C LEU A 31 1.62 9.83 20.02
N LEU A 32 1.69 11.15 20.08
CA LEU A 32 1.55 11.91 21.33
C LEU A 32 0.18 11.68 21.99
N ASN A 33 -0.90 11.76 21.23
CA ASN A 33 -2.24 11.55 21.73
C ASN A 33 -2.54 10.09 22.07
N SER A 34 -1.83 9.11 21.50
CA SER A 34 -2.01 7.70 21.84
C SER A 34 -1.69 7.38 23.31
N PHE A 35 -0.90 8.23 23.98
CA PHE A 35 -0.56 8.11 25.38
C PHE A 35 -1.48 8.93 26.32
N LYS A 36 -2.47 9.64 25.79
CA LYS A 36 -3.40 10.45 26.61
C LYS A 36 -4.71 9.70 26.87
N GLY A 37 -5.33 10.02 27.99
CA GLY A 37 -6.70 9.60 28.28
C GLY A 37 -7.69 10.18 27.26
N LYS A 38 -8.73 9.40 26.90
CA LYS A 38 -9.67 9.70 25.82
C LYS A 38 -10.28 11.11 25.90
N LEU A 39 -10.64 11.59 27.07
CA LEU A 39 -11.25 12.92 27.27
C LEU A 39 -10.28 14.04 26.91
N TYR A 40 -9.03 13.90 27.31
CA TYR A 40 -7.99 14.93 27.08
C TYR A 40 -7.51 15.02 25.62
N ILE A 41 -7.76 13.99 24.81
CA ILE A 41 -7.46 14.05 23.36
C ILE A 41 -8.38 15.07 22.67
N SER A 42 -9.66 15.10 23.05
CA SER A 42 -10.63 16.03 22.46
C SER A 42 -10.44 17.47 22.95
N ASP A 43 -10.10 17.64 24.21
CA ASP A 43 -9.98 18.97 24.83
C ASP A 43 -8.70 19.71 24.39
N ASN A 44 -7.57 19.01 24.35
CA ASN A 44 -6.27 19.60 24.03
C ASN A 44 -5.42 18.67 23.15
N PRO A 45 -5.73 18.53 21.85
CA PRO A 45 -5.06 17.58 20.98
C PRO A 45 -3.57 17.89 20.72
N PHE A 46 -3.17 19.16 20.85
CA PHE A 46 -1.80 19.60 20.58
C PHE A 46 -0.92 19.71 21.83
N ALA A 47 -1.50 19.61 23.04
CA ALA A 47 -0.73 19.68 24.28
C ALA A 47 0.07 18.39 24.51
N LEU A 48 1.24 18.51 25.13
CA LEU A 48 2.02 17.36 25.58
C LEU A 48 1.28 16.64 26.73
N PRO A 49 1.43 15.30 26.85
CA PRO A 49 0.90 14.56 27.99
C PRO A 49 1.49 15.08 29.31
N THR A 50 0.63 15.37 30.29
CA THR A 50 1.01 15.71 31.66
C THR A 50 0.76 14.53 32.59
N ALA A 51 1.21 14.59 33.84
CA ALA A 51 0.96 13.53 34.83
C ALA A 51 -0.54 13.17 34.96
N ASP A 52 -1.44 14.17 34.86
CA ASP A 52 -2.89 13.98 34.96
C ASP A 52 -3.54 13.44 33.68
N THR A 53 -2.94 13.69 32.51
CA THR A 53 -3.50 13.31 31.20
C THR A 53 -2.89 12.05 30.64
N PHE A 54 -1.76 11.59 31.20
CA PHE A 54 -1.01 10.44 30.72
C PHE A 54 -1.67 9.13 31.12
N SER A 55 -2.08 8.32 30.16
CA SER A 55 -2.71 7.01 30.39
C SER A 55 -1.76 5.82 30.15
N GLY A 56 -0.47 6.07 29.97
CA GLY A 56 0.51 5.00 29.69
C GLY A 56 0.15 4.17 28.47
N LEU A 57 0.22 2.87 28.58
CA LEU A 57 -0.09 1.91 27.52
C LEU A 57 -1.55 1.44 27.52
N THR A 58 -2.41 2.00 28.36
CA THR A 58 -3.81 1.55 28.54
C THR A 58 -4.59 1.60 27.23
N ASN A 59 -4.37 2.64 26.41
CA ASN A 59 -5.03 2.75 25.09
C ASN A 59 -4.61 1.64 24.15
N TYR A 60 -3.35 1.23 24.17
CA TYR A 60 -2.83 0.13 23.34
C TYR A 60 -3.39 -1.22 23.79
N ILE A 61 -3.38 -1.50 25.10
CA ILE A 61 -3.94 -2.74 25.65
C ILE A 61 -5.43 -2.86 25.32
N ASN A 62 -6.21 -1.81 25.63
CA ASN A 62 -7.63 -1.77 25.30
C ASN A 62 -7.89 -1.87 23.80
N GLY A 63 -7.04 -1.25 22.97
CA GLY A 63 -7.14 -1.34 21.52
C GLY A 63 -6.94 -2.78 21.04
N ILE A 64 -5.89 -3.44 21.48
CA ILE A 64 -5.57 -4.83 21.13
C ILE A 64 -6.70 -5.78 21.52
N GLU A 65 -7.20 -5.66 22.75
CA GLU A 65 -8.27 -6.52 23.25
C GLU A 65 -9.61 -6.29 22.53
N LYS A 66 -10.04 -5.02 22.43
CA LYS A 66 -11.36 -4.69 21.85
C LYS A 66 -11.46 -4.94 20.34
N THR A 67 -10.35 -4.85 19.62
CA THR A 67 -10.34 -5.05 18.16
C THR A 67 -10.01 -6.48 17.75
N GLY A 68 -9.60 -7.34 18.69
CA GLY A 68 -9.08 -8.66 18.37
C GLY A 68 -7.85 -8.59 17.46
N PHE A 69 -6.98 -7.60 17.72
CA PHE A 69 -5.87 -7.19 16.86
C PHE A 69 -5.04 -8.35 16.33
N PHE A 70 -4.63 -9.29 17.18
CA PHE A 70 -3.79 -10.40 16.75
C PHE A 70 -4.48 -11.33 15.76
N GLY A 71 -5.79 -11.55 15.90
CA GLY A 71 -6.57 -12.32 14.93
C GLY A 71 -6.66 -11.60 13.58
N ALA A 72 -6.99 -10.31 13.59
CA ALA A 72 -7.05 -9.49 12.40
C ALA A 72 -5.67 -9.36 11.71
N PHE A 73 -4.60 -9.18 12.49
CA PHE A 73 -3.23 -9.14 12.00
C PHE A 73 -2.81 -10.47 11.35
N GLY A 74 -3.14 -11.61 11.98
CA GLY A 74 -2.88 -12.93 11.41
C GLY A 74 -3.55 -13.13 10.06
N TRP A 75 -4.82 -12.75 9.93
CA TRP A 75 -5.54 -12.80 8.64
C TRP A 75 -4.92 -11.86 7.60
N SER A 76 -4.53 -10.64 8.00
CA SER A 76 -3.85 -9.71 7.10
C SER A 76 -2.53 -10.25 6.59
N CYS A 77 -1.71 -10.83 7.47
CA CYS A 77 -0.46 -11.49 7.08
C CYS A 77 -0.71 -12.65 6.12
N PHE A 78 -1.67 -13.52 6.42
CA PHE A 78 -2.02 -14.66 5.57
C PHE A 78 -2.44 -14.21 4.17
N ILE A 79 -3.38 -13.27 4.08
CA ILE A 79 -3.86 -12.75 2.79
C ILE A 79 -2.73 -12.09 2.03
N THR A 80 -1.90 -11.27 2.69
CA THR A 80 -0.79 -10.57 2.04
C THR A 80 0.24 -11.52 1.48
N VAL A 81 0.72 -12.47 2.29
CA VAL A 81 1.74 -13.43 1.84
C VAL A 81 1.22 -14.26 0.67
N LEU A 82 0.01 -14.79 0.78
CA LEU A 82 -0.57 -15.63 -0.25
C LEU A 82 -0.83 -14.85 -1.54
N SER A 83 -1.31 -13.60 -1.43
CA SER A 83 -1.53 -12.74 -2.59
C SER A 83 -0.22 -12.37 -3.30
N VAL A 84 0.81 -12.01 -2.54
CA VAL A 84 2.13 -11.69 -3.12
C VAL A 84 2.71 -12.91 -3.83
N LEU A 85 2.66 -14.09 -3.24
CA LEU A 85 3.12 -15.33 -3.88
C LEU A 85 2.33 -15.63 -5.17
N ALA A 86 1.00 -15.52 -5.13
CA ALA A 86 0.17 -15.73 -6.31
C ALA A 86 0.48 -14.72 -7.43
N ILE A 87 0.63 -13.43 -7.08
CA ILE A 87 0.99 -12.38 -8.03
C ILE A 87 2.36 -12.69 -8.64
N LEU A 88 3.39 -12.96 -7.83
CA LEU A 88 4.74 -13.22 -8.31
C LEU A 88 4.78 -14.42 -9.26
N LEU A 89 4.16 -15.54 -8.88
CA LEU A 89 4.15 -16.75 -9.68
C LEU A 89 3.38 -16.56 -11.00
N CYS A 90 2.12 -16.13 -10.92
CA CYS A 90 1.27 -16.03 -12.11
C CYS A 90 1.77 -14.95 -13.07
N THR A 91 2.17 -13.79 -12.56
CA THR A 91 2.56 -12.67 -13.42
C THR A 91 3.96 -12.83 -14.02
N SER A 92 4.90 -13.48 -13.31
CA SER A 92 6.21 -13.78 -13.88
C SER A 92 6.10 -14.79 -15.04
N MET A 93 5.27 -15.83 -14.88
CA MET A 93 5.00 -16.80 -15.96
C MET A 93 4.34 -16.12 -17.18
N ALA A 94 3.33 -15.29 -16.93
CA ALA A 94 2.65 -14.53 -17.97
C ALA A 94 3.62 -13.58 -18.71
N ALA A 95 4.43 -12.84 -17.96
CA ALA A 95 5.42 -11.92 -18.51
C ALA A 95 6.51 -12.63 -19.32
N TYR A 96 6.95 -13.78 -18.83
CA TYR A 96 7.90 -14.62 -19.58
C TYR A 96 7.32 -15.04 -20.93
N TYR A 97 6.09 -15.58 -20.95
CA TYR A 97 5.39 -15.94 -22.18
C TYR A 97 5.24 -14.75 -23.13
N ILE A 98 4.71 -13.62 -22.63
CA ILE A 98 4.49 -12.40 -23.41
C ILE A 98 5.78 -11.89 -24.04
N THR A 99 6.90 -11.99 -23.32
CA THR A 99 8.18 -11.45 -23.79
C THR A 99 8.89 -12.38 -24.77
N ARG A 100 8.79 -13.68 -24.56
CA ARG A 100 9.53 -14.69 -25.37
C ARG A 100 8.77 -15.17 -26.60
N VAL A 101 7.45 -15.21 -26.54
CA VAL A 101 6.60 -15.62 -27.68
C VAL A 101 6.18 -14.37 -28.45
N LYS A 102 6.83 -14.15 -29.61
CA LYS A 102 6.51 -13.04 -30.53
C LYS A 102 5.25 -13.37 -31.34
N SER A 103 4.07 -13.04 -30.84
CA SER A 103 2.79 -13.24 -31.51
C SER A 103 1.85 -12.04 -31.33
N LYS A 104 0.82 -11.95 -32.20
CA LYS A 104 -0.25 -10.93 -32.04
C LYS A 104 -0.98 -11.09 -30.70
N ILE A 105 -1.15 -12.34 -30.24
CA ILE A 105 -1.79 -12.66 -28.96
C ILE A 105 -0.96 -12.13 -27.80
N SER A 106 0.36 -12.35 -27.79
CA SER A 106 1.26 -11.84 -26.76
C SER A 106 1.22 -10.31 -26.68
N SER A 107 1.24 -9.63 -27.83
CA SER A 107 1.11 -8.17 -27.88
C SER A 107 -0.24 -7.70 -27.35
N SER A 108 -1.33 -8.35 -27.73
CA SER A 108 -2.66 -8.01 -27.23
C SER A 108 -2.79 -8.20 -25.72
N LEU A 109 -2.28 -9.32 -25.18
CA LEU A 109 -2.24 -9.59 -23.74
C LEU A 109 -1.43 -8.51 -22.99
N TYR A 110 -0.26 -8.13 -23.52
CA TYR A 110 0.54 -7.06 -22.93
C TYR A 110 -0.25 -5.76 -22.81
N TYR A 111 -0.90 -5.32 -23.89
CA TYR A 111 -1.70 -4.09 -23.87
C TYR A 111 -2.92 -4.18 -22.96
N LEU A 112 -3.56 -5.35 -22.84
CA LEU A 112 -4.65 -5.56 -21.87
C LEU A 112 -4.18 -5.37 -20.42
N PHE A 113 -3.02 -5.93 -20.06
CA PHE A 113 -2.44 -5.73 -18.73
C PHE A 113 -2.06 -4.27 -18.49
N VAL A 114 -1.42 -3.60 -19.46
CA VAL A 114 -1.08 -2.17 -19.35
C VAL A 114 -2.35 -1.32 -19.23
N PHE A 115 -3.40 -1.62 -20.01
CA PHE A 115 -4.68 -0.92 -19.90
C PHE A 115 -5.31 -1.06 -18.52
N SER A 116 -5.24 -2.25 -17.90
CA SER A 116 -5.78 -2.49 -16.57
C SER A 116 -5.14 -1.61 -15.47
N MET A 117 -3.90 -1.13 -15.67
CA MET A 117 -3.24 -0.21 -14.72
C MET A 117 -3.82 1.20 -14.77
N ILE A 118 -4.40 1.60 -15.89
CA ILE A 118 -4.93 2.97 -16.10
C ILE A 118 -6.28 3.13 -15.41
N VAL A 119 -7.01 2.02 -15.22
CA VAL A 119 -8.33 2.05 -14.60
C VAL A 119 -8.20 2.28 -13.10
N PRO A 120 -8.68 3.43 -12.55
CA PRO A 120 -8.60 3.69 -11.12
C PRO A 120 -9.44 2.67 -10.33
N PHE A 121 -8.91 2.18 -9.21
CA PHE A 121 -9.62 1.26 -8.33
C PHE A 121 -11.01 1.78 -7.92
N GLN A 122 -11.10 3.08 -7.65
CA GLN A 122 -12.34 3.75 -7.22
C GLN A 122 -13.48 3.61 -8.22
N MET A 123 -13.18 3.53 -9.52
CA MET A 123 -14.20 3.37 -10.56
C MET A 123 -14.81 1.96 -10.58
N VAL A 124 -14.03 0.95 -10.19
CA VAL A 124 -14.45 -0.46 -10.28
C VAL A 124 -14.84 -1.06 -8.94
N MET A 125 -14.56 -0.40 -7.81
CA MET A 125 -14.71 -0.99 -6.48
C MET A 125 -16.14 -1.45 -6.17
N PHE A 126 -17.17 -0.69 -6.54
CA PHE A 126 -18.57 -1.07 -6.29
C PHE A 126 -18.98 -2.29 -7.14
N THR A 127 -18.64 -2.27 -8.42
CA THR A 127 -18.91 -3.40 -9.33
C THR A 127 -18.15 -4.64 -8.88
N MET A 128 -16.89 -4.47 -8.48
CA MET A 128 -16.05 -5.55 -7.97
C MET A 128 -16.63 -6.16 -6.68
N THR A 129 -17.08 -5.33 -5.74
CA THR A 129 -17.73 -5.81 -4.52
C THR A 129 -19.01 -6.61 -4.83
N LYS A 130 -19.80 -6.13 -5.79
CA LYS A 130 -21.02 -6.84 -6.23
C LYS A 130 -20.67 -8.20 -6.87
N LEU A 131 -19.67 -8.24 -7.73
CA LEU A 131 -19.19 -9.48 -8.34
C LEU A 131 -18.61 -10.45 -7.28
N ALA A 132 -17.79 -9.93 -6.35
CA ALA A 132 -17.23 -10.72 -5.27
C ALA A 132 -18.32 -11.35 -4.41
N ASN A 133 -19.38 -10.62 -4.10
CA ASN A 133 -20.56 -11.16 -3.40
C ASN A 133 -21.26 -12.25 -4.21
N MET A 134 -21.49 -12.00 -5.51
CA MET A 134 -22.18 -12.94 -6.41
C MET A 134 -21.41 -14.26 -6.56
N PHE A 135 -20.08 -14.20 -6.64
CA PHE A 135 -19.22 -15.39 -6.73
C PHE A 135 -18.79 -15.96 -5.37
N LYS A 136 -19.32 -15.44 -4.25
CA LYS A 136 -18.97 -15.84 -2.88
C LYS A 136 -17.47 -15.74 -2.57
N LEU A 137 -16.82 -14.71 -3.13
CA LEU A 137 -15.40 -14.43 -2.91
C LEU A 137 -15.13 -13.54 -1.67
N ASN A 138 -16.15 -13.33 -0.82
CA ASN A 138 -16.04 -12.59 0.45
C ASN A 138 -15.40 -13.45 1.55
N ASN A 139 -14.25 -13.99 1.25
CA ASN A 139 -13.46 -14.83 2.16
C ASN A 139 -11.98 -14.59 1.91
N PRO A 140 -11.09 -15.00 2.82
CA PRO A 140 -9.65 -14.73 2.67
C PRO A 140 -9.03 -15.24 1.36
N LEU A 141 -9.45 -16.41 0.86
CA LEU A 141 -8.96 -16.94 -0.42
C LEU A 141 -9.49 -16.15 -1.62
N GLY A 142 -10.76 -15.74 -1.56
CA GLY A 142 -11.36 -14.87 -2.57
C GLY A 142 -10.64 -13.52 -2.65
N MET A 143 -10.23 -12.94 -1.51
CA MET A 143 -9.42 -11.73 -1.47
C MET A 143 -8.08 -11.89 -2.21
N VAL A 144 -7.44 -13.06 -2.12
CA VAL A 144 -6.20 -13.36 -2.86
C VAL A 144 -6.43 -13.27 -4.37
N LEU A 145 -7.55 -13.81 -4.87
CA LEU A 145 -7.89 -13.73 -6.29
C LEU A 145 -8.16 -12.28 -6.73
N LEU A 146 -8.84 -11.49 -5.91
CA LEU A 146 -9.08 -10.08 -6.19
C LEU A 146 -7.77 -9.28 -6.24
N TYR A 147 -6.87 -9.50 -5.30
CA TYR A 147 -5.55 -8.85 -5.30
C TYR A 147 -4.67 -9.29 -6.46
N LEU A 148 -4.75 -10.57 -6.88
CA LEU A 148 -4.09 -11.04 -8.09
C LEU A 148 -4.58 -10.25 -9.31
N GLY A 149 -5.89 -10.07 -9.45
CA GLY A 149 -6.48 -9.31 -10.56
C GLY A 149 -5.98 -7.86 -10.59
N PHE A 150 -6.01 -7.16 -9.46
CA PHE A 150 -5.54 -5.77 -9.37
C PHE A 150 -4.03 -5.62 -9.52
N GLY A 151 -3.27 -6.56 -8.96
CA GLY A 151 -1.80 -6.52 -9.01
C GLY A 151 -1.21 -6.96 -10.35
N ALA A 152 -1.96 -7.71 -11.15
CA ALA A 152 -1.45 -8.35 -12.36
C ALA A 152 -0.95 -7.34 -13.40
N GLY A 153 -1.66 -6.24 -13.64
CA GLY A 153 -1.29 -5.25 -14.65
C GLY A 153 0.11 -4.70 -14.43
N LEU A 154 0.33 -4.08 -13.27
CA LEU A 154 1.62 -3.49 -12.92
C LEU A 154 2.73 -4.55 -12.85
N SER A 155 2.45 -5.70 -12.25
CA SER A 155 3.45 -6.75 -12.08
C SER A 155 3.89 -7.33 -13.43
N VAL A 156 2.97 -7.61 -14.34
CA VAL A 156 3.30 -8.08 -15.71
C VAL A 156 4.12 -7.02 -16.44
N PHE A 157 3.74 -5.74 -16.34
CA PHE A 157 4.50 -4.65 -16.97
C PHE A 157 5.95 -4.62 -16.48
N MET A 158 6.15 -4.66 -15.16
CA MET A 158 7.50 -4.66 -14.55
C MET A 158 8.30 -5.90 -14.93
N PHE A 159 7.70 -7.08 -14.82
CA PHE A 159 8.36 -8.33 -15.20
C PHE A 159 8.70 -8.41 -16.70
N CYS A 160 7.85 -7.91 -17.59
CA CYS A 160 8.17 -7.83 -19.02
C CYS A 160 9.39 -6.94 -19.27
N GLY A 161 9.51 -5.81 -18.55
CA GLY A 161 10.70 -4.96 -18.60
C GLY A 161 11.96 -5.69 -18.15
N PHE A 162 11.87 -6.40 -17.02
CA PHE A 162 12.99 -7.18 -16.49
C PHE A 162 13.38 -8.35 -17.39
N VAL A 163 12.44 -9.16 -17.85
CA VAL A 163 12.70 -10.33 -18.71
C VAL A 163 13.37 -9.94 -20.04
N LYS A 164 13.06 -8.74 -20.58
CA LYS A 164 13.73 -8.23 -21.78
C LYS A 164 15.23 -7.96 -21.58
N SER A 165 15.66 -7.66 -20.36
CA SER A 165 17.06 -7.38 -20.03
C SER A 165 17.90 -8.65 -19.85
N ILE A 166 17.28 -9.82 -19.71
CA ILE A 166 17.96 -11.10 -19.55
C ILE A 166 18.28 -11.67 -20.95
N PRO A 167 19.57 -11.90 -21.30
CA PRO A 167 19.93 -12.54 -22.54
C PRO A 167 19.36 -13.98 -22.61
N ILE A 168 19.12 -14.45 -23.84
CA ILE A 168 18.63 -15.82 -24.11
C ILE A 168 19.82 -16.76 -24.20
#